data_14729f7032f84e57b10fab9541f952be
#
_entry.id   14729f7032f84e57b10fab9541f952be
#
_cell.length_a   1.000
_cell.length_b   1.000
_cell.length_c   1.000
_cell.angle_alpha   90.00
_cell.angle_beta   90.00
_cell.angle_gamma   90.00
#
_symmetry.space_group_name_H-M   'P 1'
#
loop_
_entity.id
_entity.type
_entity.pdbx_description
1 polymer ?
#
loop_
_entity_poly.entity_id
_entity_poly.type
_entity_poly.pdbx_seq_one_letter_code
_entity_poly.pdbx_strand_id
1 'polypeptide(L)'
;MDGDKLWELNLQKKHGEFAFLWTFSTSPLIHDGVLYMQVLQRDTKVSGRGSDDNRSYLLALDPKTGKQLWKHYRPAKARSESLEAFSTPMPFSHNGRDEIVIVGGDCLTGHDPKTGKELWRWGTWNPSRIGHWRLVPSPVAGKGVLLACGPKGAPVFAIKAGAKGDVSEDKSSIAWQSEGRRDQVTSDVSTPLFYQGNFYVLYGEGRDKILSCVDPKSGKAKWATDLESRSLFRGSPTGADGKLYVQNHAGTVHVIDAKSGKVLHKTNMGEPGDDQTRATIAVAHGNLFIRTNSRLYCIGS
;
A
#
# COMPACT_ATOMS: atom_id res chain seq x y z
N MET A 1 -4.31 11.91 -27.05
CA MET A 1 -3.71 10.55 -26.82
C MET A 1 -4.71 9.57 -27.40
N ASP A 2 -4.35 8.85 -28.42
CA ASP A 2 -5.28 8.07 -29.22
C ASP A 2 -5.39 6.62 -28.71
N GLY A 3 -4.66 6.28 -27.64
CA GLY A 3 -4.69 4.97 -27.01
C GLY A 3 -3.81 3.91 -27.69
N ASP A 4 -2.94 4.32 -28.59
CA ASP A 4 -2.04 3.41 -29.30
C ASP A 4 -1.05 2.73 -28.33
N LYS A 5 -0.89 1.40 -28.53
CA LYS A 5 0.08 0.62 -27.77
C LYS A 5 1.51 0.96 -28.22
N LEU A 6 2.32 1.57 -27.35
CA LEU A 6 3.72 1.89 -27.62
C LEU A 6 4.62 0.64 -27.52
N TRP A 7 4.40 -0.18 -26.51
CA TRP A 7 5.14 -1.42 -26.25
C TRP A 7 4.35 -2.36 -25.35
N GLU A 8 4.81 -3.59 -25.28
CA GLU A 8 4.27 -4.63 -24.39
C GLU A 8 5.40 -5.46 -23.81
N LEU A 9 5.31 -5.78 -22.52
CA LEU A 9 6.26 -6.63 -21.82
C LEU A 9 5.53 -7.66 -20.95
N ASN A 10 5.69 -8.93 -21.28
CA ASN A 10 5.26 -10.01 -20.40
C ASN A 10 6.37 -10.32 -19.40
N LEU A 11 6.17 -9.92 -18.14
CA LEU A 11 7.16 -10.09 -17.08
C LEU A 11 7.48 -11.57 -16.81
N GLN A 12 6.48 -12.45 -16.86
CA GLN A 12 6.68 -13.87 -16.60
C GLN A 12 7.49 -14.56 -17.69
N LYS A 13 7.26 -14.21 -18.97
CA LYS A 13 8.11 -14.72 -20.08
C LYS A 13 9.54 -14.26 -19.96
N LYS A 14 9.78 -13.04 -19.44
CA LYS A 14 11.12 -12.46 -19.36
C LYS A 14 11.88 -12.83 -18.09
N HIS A 15 11.18 -12.96 -16.95
CA HIS A 15 11.79 -13.08 -15.63
C HIS A 15 11.42 -14.35 -14.87
N GLY A 16 10.65 -15.25 -15.48
CA GLY A 16 10.16 -16.49 -14.87
C GLY A 16 8.72 -16.38 -14.40
N GLU A 17 8.03 -17.51 -14.37
CA GLU A 17 6.66 -17.61 -13.88
C GLU A 17 6.58 -17.19 -12.42
N PHE A 18 5.49 -16.47 -12.07
CA PHE A 18 5.31 -15.94 -10.73
C PHE A 18 4.82 -17.00 -9.73
N ALA A 19 5.40 -16.97 -8.54
CA ALA A 19 5.05 -17.85 -7.41
C ALA A 19 4.17 -17.12 -6.38
N PHE A 20 2.88 -16.92 -6.69
CA PHE A 20 1.89 -16.35 -5.79
C PHE A 20 0.79 -17.34 -5.46
N LEU A 21 0.33 -17.34 -4.21
CA LEU A 21 -0.86 -18.10 -3.81
C LEU A 21 -2.12 -17.52 -4.46
N TRP A 22 -2.25 -16.19 -4.45
CA TRP A 22 -3.41 -15.49 -4.97
C TRP A 22 -3.16 -15.03 -6.42
N THR A 23 -2.67 -13.81 -6.59
CA THR A 23 -2.39 -13.24 -7.91
C THR A 23 -1.38 -12.11 -7.79
N PHE A 24 -0.78 -11.74 -8.92
CA PHE A 24 0.02 -10.53 -9.00
C PHE A 24 -0.90 -9.31 -9.16
N SER A 25 -0.79 -8.31 -8.28
CA SER A 25 -1.65 -7.12 -8.31
C SER A 25 -0.92 -5.81 -7.94
N THR A 26 0.42 -5.84 -7.94
CA THR A 26 1.23 -4.64 -7.72
C THR A 26 1.03 -3.64 -8.85
N SER A 27 0.78 -2.37 -8.51
CA SER A 27 0.72 -1.29 -9.50
C SER A 27 2.11 -0.79 -9.85
N PRO A 28 2.36 -0.37 -11.10
CA PRO A 28 3.60 0.32 -11.46
C PRO A 28 3.62 1.74 -10.91
N LEU A 29 4.83 2.25 -10.65
CA LEU A 29 5.11 3.64 -10.32
C LEU A 29 5.87 4.29 -11.47
N ILE A 30 5.44 5.45 -11.95
CA ILE A 30 6.25 6.34 -12.80
C ILE A 30 6.76 7.49 -11.94
N HIS A 31 8.08 7.64 -11.87
CA HIS A 31 8.74 8.71 -11.14
C HIS A 31 10.04 9.10 -11.86
N ASP A 32 10.25 10.41 -12.05
CA ASP A 32 11.39 11.00 -12.75
C ASP A 32 11.73 10.33 -14.10
N GLY A 33 10.68 10.05 -14.89
CA GLY A 33 10.82 9.47 -16.21
C GLY A 33 11.22 7.99 -16.23
N VAL A 34 11.13 7.29 -15.10
CA VAL A 34 11.40 5.85 -14.96
C VAL A 34 10.15 5.14 -14.46
N LEU A 35 9.87 3.96 -15.01
CA LEU A 35 8.80 3.08 -14.54
C LEU A 35 9.38 2.02 -13.62
N TYR A 36 8.91 1.99 -12.37
CA TYR A 36 9.30 1.01 -11.35
C TYR A 36 8.21 -0.02 -11.14
N MET A 37 8.63 -1.29 -11.02
CA MET A 37 7.77 -2.43 -10.69
C MET A 37 8.46 -3.29 -9.64
N GLN A 38 7.69 -3.80 -8.69
CA GLN A 38 8.17 -4.81 -7.75
C GLN A 38 7.43 -6.13 -7.97
N VAL A 39 8.15 -7.24 -7.77
CA VAL A 39 7.59 -8.59 -7.68
C VAL A 39 8.08 -9.18 -6.37
N LEU A 40 7.22 -9.18 -5.35
CA LEU A 40 7.50 -9.74 -4.03
C LEU A 40 6.69 -11.02 -3.89
N GLN A 41 7.34 -12.15 -4.10
CA GLN A 41 6.74 -13.46 -4.29
C GLN A 41 7.37 -14.51 -3.38
N ARG A 42 6.79 -15.71 -3.33
CA ARG A 42 7.41 -16.84 -2.63
C ARG A 42 8.70 -17.27 -3.32
N ASP A 43 9.61 -17.76 -2.53
CA ASP A 43 10.88 -18.34 -2.96
C ASP A 43 10.76 -19.77 -3.52
N THR A 44 9.59 -20.39 -3.34
CA THR A 44 9.28 -21.75 -3.81
C THR A 44 8.02 -21.74 -4.69
N LYS A 45 7.87 -22.75 -5.53
CA LYS A 45 6.66 -22.94 -6.36
C LYS A 45 5.40 -23.05 -5.50
N VAL A 46 4.30 -22.48 -5.99
CA VAL A 46 2.99 -22.47 -5.32
C VAL A 46 1.95 -23.13 -6.24
N SER A 47 1.42 -24.27 -5.82
CA SER A 47 0.41 -25.01 -6.62
C SER A 47 0.86 -25.23 -8.07
N GLY A 48 2.13 -25.60 -8.26
CA GLY A 48 2.72 -25.83 -9.58
C GLY A 48 3.14 -24.57 -10.35
N ARG A 49 2.81 -23.37 -9.87
CA ARG A 49 3.21 -22.09 -10.47
C ARG A 49 4.53 -21.59 -9.89
N GLY A 50 5.34 -20.96 -10.70
CA GLY A 50 6.65 -20.43 -10.35
C GLY A 50 7.77 -21.04 -11.18
N SER A 51 8.88 -20.34 -11.29
CA SER A 51 10.11 -20.79 -11.96
C SER A 51 11.07 -21.48 -10.99
N ASP A 52 12.26 -21.82 -11.45
CA ASP A 52 13.32 -22.35 -10.58
C ASP A 52 14.04 -21.22 -9.81
N ASP A 53 13.91 -19.96 -10.29
CA ASP A 53 14.37 -18.76 -9.59
C ASP A 53 13.16 -17.85 -9.27
N ASN A 54 12.62 -17.98 -8.07
CA ASN A 54 11.49 -17.19 -7.59
C ASN A 54 11.92 -16.03 -6.66
N ARG A 55 13.18 -15.58 -6.75
CA ARG A 55 13.62 -14.46 -5.93
C ARG A 55 12.78 -13.20 -6.17
N SER A 56 12.36 -12.55 -5.10
CA SER A 56 11.71 -11.24 -5.15
C SER A 56 12.65 -10.18 -5.71
N TYR A 57 12.11 -9.21 -6.46
CA TYR A 57 12.92 -8.18 -7.10
C TYR A 57 12.18 -6.85 -7.28
N LEU A 58 12.97 -5.80 -7.45
CA LEU A 58 12.57 -4.48 -7.96
C LEU A 58 13.14 -4.33 -9.37
N LEU A 59 12.35 -3.72 -10.27
CA LEU A 59 12.65 -3.57 -11.69
C LEU A 59 12.43 -2.11 -12.09
N ALA A 60 13.35 -1.53 -12.87
CA ALA A 60 13.17 -0.26 -13.53
C ALA A 60 13.18 -0.41 -15.05
N LEU A 61 12.24 0.24 -15.68
CA LEU A 61 12.03 0.24 -17.12
C LEU A 61 12.00 1.68 -17.67
N ASP A 62 12.46 1.84 -18.89
CA ASP A 62 12.19 3.03 -19.67
C ASP A 62 10.69 3.03 -20.06
N PRO A 63 9.90 4.03 -19.65
CA PRO A 63 8.46 4.04 -19.89
C PRO A 63 8.08 4.26 -21.37
N LYS A 64 9.01 4.74 -22.22
CA LYS A 64 8.77 4.96 -23.65
C LYS A 64 8.97 3.69 -24.49
N THR A 65 9.89 2.83 -24.05
CA THR A 65 10.33 1.67 -24.84
C THR A 65 10.10 0.32 -24.16
N GLY A 66 9.80 0.29 -22.87
CA GLY A 66 9.73 -0.93 -22.07
C GLY A 66 11.10 -1.59 -21.83
N LYS A 67 12.21 -0.94 -22.24
CA LYS A 67 13.56 -1.47 -22.03
C LYS A 67 13.90 -1.48 -20.54
N GLN A 68 14.41 -2.61 -20.08
CA GLN A 68 14.92 -2.74 -18.71
C GLN A 68 16.17 -1.87 -18.53
N LEU A 69 16.11 -0.98 -17.54
CA LEU A 69 17.24 -0.16 -17.10
C LEU A 69 18.07 -0.92 -16.09
N TRP A 70 17.41 -1.51 -15.07
CA TRP A 70 18.05 -2.38 -14.08
C TRP A 70 17.03 -3.33 -13.45
N LYS A 71 17.53 -4.39 -12.79
CA LYS A 71 16.79 -5.31 -11.93
C LYS A 71 17.62 -5.58 -10.68
N HIS A 72 17.00 -5.44 -9.51
CA HIS A 72 17.65 -5.70 -8.23
C HIS A 72 16.88 -6.74 -7.43
N TYR A 73 17.54 -7.81 -7.01
CA TYR A 73 16.95 -8.82 -6.14
C TYR A 73 16.83 -8.30 -4.72
N ARG A 74 15.69 -8.57 -4.10
CA ARG A 74 15.37 -8.11 -2.74
C ARG A 74 15.15 -9.30 -1.81
N PRO A 75 16.20 -9.74 -1.09
CA PRO A 75 16.06 -10.83 -0.12
C PRO A 75 15.18 -10.41 1.06
N ALA A 76 14.46 -11.39 1.62
CA ALA A 76 13.63 -11.22 2.81
C ALA A 76 13.78 -12.40 3.74
N LYS A 77 13.57 -12.19 5.06
CA LYS A 77 13.60 -13.25 6.08
C LYS A 77 12.23 -13.88 6.32
N ALA A 78 11.18 -13.39 5.66
CA ALA A 78 9.83 -13.95 5.71
C ALA A 78 9.78 -15.38 5.20
N ARG A 79 8.66 -16.08 5.43
CA ARG A 79 8.44 -17.43 4.91
C ARG A 79 7.03 -17.57 4.34
N SER A 80 6.86 -18.50 3.41
CA SER A 80 5.56 -18.87 2.85
C SER A 80 4.82 -17.64 2.31
N GLU A 81 3.52 -17.47 2.59
CA GLU A 81 2.70 -16.37 2.11
C GLU A 81 3.17 -14.99 2.61
N SER A 82 3.91 -14.92 3.73
CA SER A 82 4.47 -13.64 4.21
C SER A 82 5.56 -13.06 3.32
N LEU A 83 6.11 -13.84 2.38
CA LEU A 83 6.97 -13.35 1.30
C LEU A 83 6.20 -12.54 0.26
N GLU A 84 4.89 -12.83 0.10
CA GLU A 84 4.05 -12.18 -0.90
C GLU A 84 3.65 -10.78 -0.44
N ALA A 85 3.74 -9.80 -1.35
CA ALA A 85 3.16 -8.49 -1.13
C ALA A 85 2.55 -7.93 -2.41
N PHE A 86 1.49 -7.14 -2.22
CA PHE A 86 0.67 -6.55 -3.27
C PHE A 86 0.75 -5.02 -3.25
N SER A 87 1.69 -4.49 -2.47
CA SER A 87 1.97 -3.07 -2.31
C SER A 87 2.53 -2.44 -3.58
N THR A 88 2.40 -1.13 -3.69
CA THR A 88 2.97 -0.32 -4.79
C THR A 88 4.25 0.37 -4.30
N PRO A 89 5.32 0.45 -5.10
CA PRO A 89 6.49 1.25 -4.77
C PRO A 89 6.12 2.72 -4.56
N MET A 90 6.78 3.39 -3.64
CA MET A 90 6.56 4.81 -3.33
C MET A 90 7.85 5.62 -3.54
N PRO A 91 7.82 6.74 -4.28
CA PRO A 91 8.94 7.66 -4.35
C PRO A 91 9.02 8.44 -3.04
N PHE A 92 10.22 8.63 -2.54
CA PHE A 92 10.47 9.35 -1.31
C PHE A 92 11.77 10.15 -1.39
N SER A 93 11.75 11.38 -0.88
CA SER A 93 12.94 12.22 -0.80
C SER A 93 13.10 12.75 0.63
N HIS A 94 14.30 12.63 1.17
CA HIS A 94 14.63 13.12 2.49
C HIS A 94 16.06 13.65 2.56
N ASN A 95 16.23 14.91 2.97
CA ASN A 95 17.53 15.58 3.06
C ASN A 95 18.37 15.46 1.78
N GLY A 96 17.73 15.62 0.62
CA GLY A 96 18.39 15.57 -0.70
C GLY A 96 18.73 14.16 -1.20
N ARG A 97 18.29 13.11 -0.50
CA ARG A 97 18.41 11.71 -0.95
C ARG A 97 17.07 11.20 -1.46
N ASP A 98 17.03 10.85 -2.76
CA ASP A 98 15.87 10.25 -3.39
C ASP A 98 15.92 8.73 -3.27
N GLU A 99 14.77 8.13 -3.04
CA GLU A 99 14.61 6.71 -2.79
C GLU A 99 13.32 6.17 -3.43
N ILE A 100 13.34 4.91 -3.84
CA ILE A 100 12.12 4.12 -4.06
C ILE A 100 11.93 3.23 -2.84
N VAL A 101 10.85 3.46 -2.11
CA VAL A 101 10.51 2.71 -0.91
C VAL A 101 9.52 1.61 -1.24
N ILE A 102 9.79 0.39 -0.78
CA ILE A 102 8.93 -0.76 -0.94
C ILE A 102 8.72 -1.51 0.39
N VAL A 103 7.56 -2.14 0.54
CA VAL A 103 7.18 -2.86 1.75
C VAL A 103 6.61 -4.23 1.41
N GLY A 104 7.00 -5.25 2.15
CA GLY A 104 6.56 -6.65 2.01
C GLY A 104 7.68 -7.62 2.35
N GLY A 105 7.37 -8.91 2.46
CA GLY A 105 8.34 -9.90 2.90
C GLY A 105 8.89 -9.60 4.30
N ASP A 106 8.02 -9.15 5.19
CA ASP A 106 8.31 -8.73 6.56
C ASP A 106 9.34 -7.59 6.69
N CYS A 107 9.57 -6.79 5.65
CA CYS A 107 10.46 -5.64 5.74
C CYS A 107 10.02 -4.43 4.87
N LEU A 108 10.41 -3.25 5.32
CA LEU A 108 10.38 -1.97 4.63
C LEU A 108 11.80 -1.66 4.15
N THR A 109 11.99 -1.29 2.90
CA THR A 109 13.31 -1.03 2.32
C THR A 109 13.29 0.21 1.44
N GLY A 110 14.38 1.00 1.49
CA GLY A 110 14.63 2.10 0.57
C GLY A 110 15.73 1.74 -0.43
N HIS A 111 15.52 2.10 -1.69
CA HIS A 111 16.41 1.76 -2.80
C HIS A 111 16.81 2.99 -3.58
N ASP A 112 18.04 3.02 -4.06
CA ASP A 112 18.54 4.01 -4.99
C ASP A 112 17.75 3.95 -6.31
N PRO A 113 17.13 5.05 -6.76
CA PRO A 113 16.29 5.02 -7.97
C PRO A 113 17.06 4.70 -9.26
N LYS A 114 18.36 5.03 -9.30
CA LYS A 114 19.20 4.87 -10.50
C LYS A 114 19.75 3.46 -10.67
N THR A 115 19.95 2.74 -9.56
CA THR A 115 20.63 1.44 -9.56
C THR A 115 19.80 0.30 -8.98
N GLY A 116 18.74 0.61 -8.24
CA GLY A 116 17.96 -0.35 -7.47
C GLY A 116 18.65 -0.84 -6.19
N LYS A 117 19.91 -0.42 -5.94
CA LYS A 117 20.67 -0.85 -4.76
C LYS A 117 19.92 -0.50 -3.49
N GLU A 118 19.78 -1.47 -2.57
CA GLU A 118 19.20 -1.23 -1.27
C GLU A 118 20.10 -0.30 -0.44
N LEU A 119 19.52 0.79 0.04
CA LEU A 119 20.17 1.80 0.85
C LEU A 119 20.00 1.52 2.35
N TRP A 120 18.83 1.01 2.71
CA TRP A 120 18.47 0.64 4.07
C TRP A 120 17.33 -0.35 4.11
N ARG A 121 17.19 -1.04 5.25
CA ARG A 121 16.05 -1.92 5.58
C ARG A 121 15.66 -1.82 7.05
N TRP A 122 14.40 -2.09 7.29
CA TRP A 122 13.82 -2.33 8.60
C TRP A 122 12.78 -3.46 8.51
N GLY A 123 12.79 -4.40 9.45
CA GLY A 123 11.84 -5.52 9.39
C GLY A 123 11.80 -6.33 10.67
N THR A 124 11.07 -5.85 11.67
CA THR A 124 10.89 -6.54 12.96
C THR A 124 9.43 -6.77 13.34
N TRP A 125 8.47 -6.47 12.45
CA TRP A 125 7.05 -6.61 12.80
C TRP A 125 6.55 -8.05 12.88
N ASN A 126 7.29 -9.02 12.36
CA ASN A 126 6.94 -10.44 12.36
C ASN A 126 8.06 -11.30 12.99
N PRO A 127 8.43 -11.08 14.26
CA PRO A 127 9.55 -11.77 14.91
C PRO A 127 9.32 -13.29 15.00
N SER A 128 8.06 -13.73 15.11
CA SER A 128 7.69 -15.15 15.14
C SER A 128 7.68 -15.81 13.76
N ARG A 129 7.96 -15.04 12.69
CA ARG A 129 7.94 -15.52 11.31
C ARG A 129 6.63 -16.24 10.96
N ILE A 130 5.50 -15.65 11.30
CA ILE A 130 4.17 -16.13 10.93
C ILE A 130 4.10 -16.22 9.41
N GLY A 131 3.78 -17.40 8.86
CA GLY A 131 3.91 -17.67 7.43
C GLY A 131 2.69 -17.29 6.56
N HIS A 132 1.65 -16.65 7.13
CA HIS A 132 0.43 -16.24 6.42
C HIS A 132 0.15 -14.73 6.54
N TRP A 133 1.20 -13.94 6.76
CA TRP A 133 1.16 -12.48 6.91
C TRP A 133 1.57 -11.75 5.64
N ARG A 134 0.92 -12.09 4.51
CA ARG A 134 1.08 -11.32 3.27
C ARG A 134 0.75 -9.85 3.50
N LEU A 135 1.43 -8.97 2.80
CA LEU A 135 1.22 -7.54 2.95
C LEU A 135 0.50 -6.95 1.72
N VAL A 136 -0.53 -6.14 1.97
CA VAL A 136 -1.29 -5.46 0.93
C VAL A 136 -1.06 -3.94 0.93
N PRO A 137 -1.09 -3.24 2.09
CA PRO A 137 -0.89 -1.80 2.13
C PRO A 137 0.47 -1.39 1.55
N SER A 138 0.47 -0.32 0.76
CA SER A 138 1.69 0.32 0.28
C SER A 138 2.34 1.17 1.38
N PRO A 139 3.65 1.47 1.29
CA PRO A 139 4.28 2.41 2.20
C PRO A 139 3.71 3.82 2.02
N VAL A 140 3.65 4.58 3.09
CA VAL A 140 3.19 5.99 3.08
C VAL A 140 4.15 6.82 3.90
N ALA A 141 4.49 8.02 3.42
CA ALA A 141 5.40 8.92 4.12
C ALA A 141 4.71 10.23 4.52
N GLY A 142 5.14 10.79 5.65
CA GLY A 142 4.70 12.10 6.10
C GLY A 142 5.44 12.55 7.37
N LYS A 143 5.72 13.86 7.47
CA LYS A 143 6.34 14.46 8.66
C LYS A 143 7.61 13.75 9.17
N GLY A 144 8.45 13.25 8.24
CA GLY A 144 9.73 12.63 8.57
C GLY A 144 9.65 11.17 9.03
N VAL A 145 8.51 10.51 8.80
CA VAL A 145 8.34 9.08 9.05
C VAL A 145 7.76 8.36 7.84
N LEU A 146 8.02 7.06 7.77
CA LEU A 146 7.49 6.12 6.79
C LEU A 146 6.65 5.08 7.53
N LEU A 147 5.42 4.86 7.08
CA LEU A 147 4.53 3.86 7.68
C LEU A 147 4.70 2.48 7.03
N ALA A 148 4.79 1.45 7.87
CA ALA A 148 4.60 0.06 7.52
C ALA A 148 3.44 -0.52 8.34
N CYS A 149 2.44 -1.07 7.69
CA CYS A 149 1.29 -1.67 8.36
C CYS A 149 1.50 -3.16 8.52
N GLY A 150 1.51 -3.66 9.74
CA GLY A 150 1.40 -5.09 9.97
C GLY A 150 0.02 -5.59 9.54
N PRO A 151 -0.10 -6.80 8.95
CA PRO A 151 -1.37 -7.32 8.47
C PRO A 151 -2.27 -7.84 9.60
N LYS A 152 -3.56 -8.09 9.29
CA LYS A 152 -4.53 -8.79 10.13
C LYS A 152 -4.77 -8.15 11.53
N GLY A 153 -4.73 -6.83 11.59
CA GLY A 153 -4.97 -6.09 12.83
C GLY A 153 -3.72 -5.97 13.70
N ALA A 154 -2.54 -6.25 13.16
CA ALA A 154 -1.25 -5.97 13.78
C ALA A 154 -0.97 -4.46 13.83
N PRO A 155 0.06 -4.05 14.58
CA PRO A 155 0.43 -2.63 14.69
C PRO A 155 0.78 -1.97 13.35
N VAL A 156 0.63 -0.66 13.31
CA VAL A 156 1.27 0.24 12.34
C VAL A 156 2.58 0.73 12.96
N PHE A 157 3.65 0.67 12.18
CA PHE A 157 4.98 1.13 12.58
C PHE A 157 5.34 2.38 11.80
N ALA A 158 5.86 3.40 12.48
CA ALA A 158 6.41 4.59 11.86
C ALA A 158 7.94 4.57 11.99
N ILE A 159 8.62 4.43 10.88
CA ILE A 159 10.07 4.39 10.80
C ILE A 159 10.59 5.78 10.46
N LYS A 160 11.59 6.25 11.18
CA LYS A 160 12.21 7.56 10.93
C LYS A 160 12.87 7.59 9.56
N ALA A 161 12.62 8.67 8.83
CA ALA A 161 13.28 8.91 7.55
C ALA A 161 14.79 9.08 7.73
N GLY A 162 15.58 8.76 6.70
CA GLY A 162 17.02 8.95 6.70
C GLY A 162 17.83 7.74 7.17
N ALA A 163 17.19 6.59 7.39
CA ALA A 163 17.86 5.33 7.73
C ALA A 163 18.98 4.97 6.73
N LYS A 164 20.00 4.24 7.19
CA LYS A 164 21.11 3.71 6.39
C LYS A 164 21.46 2.30 6.88
N GLY A 165 21.68 1.37 5.94
CA GLY A 165 21.99 -0.01 6.26
C GLY A 165 20.81 -0.76 6.91
N ASP A 166 21.08 -1.84 7.61
CA ASP A 166 20.04 -2.59 8.32
C ASP A 166 19.80 -1.99 9.69
N VAL A 167 18.62 -1.35 9.88
CA VAL A 167 18.20 -0.73 11.14
C VAL A 167 17.15 -1.56 11.87
N SER A 168 16.99 -2.83 11.54
CA SER A 168 15.98 -3.70 12.13
C SER A 168 16.14 -3.86 13.64
N GLU A 169 17.38 -3.93 14.14
CA GLU A 169 17.68 -4.06 15.57
C GLU A 169 17.80 -2.72 16.31
N ASP A 170 17.82 -1.61 15.56
CA ASP A 170 17.89 -0.27 16.14
C ASP A 170 16.50 0.23 16.52
N LYS A 171 16.14 0.09 17.78
CA LYS A 171 14.86 0.60 18.32
C LYS A 171 14.68 2.10 18.14
N SER A 172 15.76 2.86 18.02
CA SER A 172 15.69 4.31 17.80
C SER A 172 15.23 4.68 16.40
N SER A 173 15.26 3.73 15.46
CA SER A 173 14.73 3.88 14.11
C SER A 173 13.19 3.99 14.08
N ILE A 174 12.52 3.46 15.11
CA ILE A 174 11.07 3.53 15.25
C ILE A 174 10.72 4.86 15.93
N ALA A 175 9.94 5.70 15.27
CA ALA A 175 9.39 6.91 15.87
C ALA A 175 8.26 6.58 16.84
N TRP A 176 7.37 5.68 16.42
CA TRP A 176 6.27 5.13 17.20
C TRP A 176 5.74 3.84 16.57
N GLN A 177 5.02 3.06 17.37
CA GLN A 177 4.17 1.97 16.88
C GLN A 177 2.83 2.02 17.59
N SER A 178 1.77 1.59 16.90
CA SER A 178 0.44 1.46 17.47
C SER A 178 0.28 0.13 18.23
N GLU A 179 -0.83 -0.01 18.95
CA GLU A 179 -1.22 -1.28 19.56
C GLU A 179 -2.14 -2.12 18.66
N GLY A 180 -2.27 -1.73 17.39
CA GLY A 180 -3.10 -2.39 16.41
C GLY A 180 -4.60 -2.18 16.67
N ARG A 181 -5.35 -3.27 16.88
CA ARG A 181 -6.78 -3.15 17.15
C ARG A 181 -7.10 -2.51 18.51
N ARG A 182 -6.18 -2.56 19.45
CA ARG A 182 -6.42 -2.06 20.82
C ARG A 182 -6.56 -0.55 20.88
N ASP A 183 -5.77 0.17 20.07
CA ASP A 183 -5.82 1.63 19.96
C ASP A 183 -6.50 2.12 18.68
N GLN A 184 -7.15 1.21 17.93
CA GLN A 184 -7.87 1.49 16.69
C GLN A 184 -6.98 2.01 15.55
N VAL A 185 -5.67 1.83 15.64
CA VAL A 185 -4.69 2.23 14.62
C VAL A 185 -4.09 0.99 13.99
N THR A 186 -4.77 0.46 13.01
CA THR A 186 -4.35 -0.73 12.24
C THR A 186 -4.93 -0.70 10.83
N SER A 187 -4.29 -1.43 9.92
CA SER A 187 -4.80 -1.73 8.58
C SER A 187 -4.49 -3.18 8.22
N ASP A 188 -5.29 -3.79 7.34
CA ASP A 188 -4.97 -5.11 6.76
C ASP A 188 -4.77 -5.01 5.25
N VAL A 189 -5.64 -4.29 4.55
CA VAL A 189 -5.64 -4.20 3.08
C VAL A 189 -5.50 -2.77 2.59
N SER A 190 -6.20 -1.83 3.22
CA SER A 190 -6.22 -0.44 2.80
C SER A 190 -4.88 0.24 3.05
N THR A 191 -4.32 0.90 2.05
CA THR A 191 -3.15 1.76 2.21
C THR A 191 -3.54 3.01 3.02
N PRO A 192 -2.82 3.37 4.10
CA PRO A 192 -3.05 4.64 4.79
C PRO A 192 -2.91 5.84 3.86
N LEU A 193 -3.55 6.95 4.23
CA LEU A 193 -3.42 8.22 3.52
C LEU A 193 -2.66 9.22 4.40
N PHE A 194 -1.72 9.97 3.82
CA PHE A 194 -1.20 11.19 4.43
C PHE A 194 -1.88 12.41 3.79
N TYR A 195 -2.66 13.15 4.56
CA TYR A 195 -3.42 14.28 4.07
C TYR A 195 -3.55 15.38 5.14
N GLN A 196 -3.38 16.63 4.76
CA GLN A 196 -3.45 17.81 5.66
C GLN A 196 -2.67 17.63 6.96
N GLY A 197 -1.45 17.03 6.86
CA GLY A 197 -0.52 16.89 7.98
C GLY A 197 -0.83 15.76 8.96
N ASN A 198 -1.78 14.88 8.68
CA ASN A 198 -2.13 13.71 9.49
C ASN A 198 -2.11 12.43 8.64
N PHE A 199 -1.95 11.29 9.30
CA PHE A 199 -2.23 10.00 8.68
C PHE A 199 -3.68 9.59 8.93
N TYR A 200 -4.28 8.97 7.93
CA TYR A 200 -5.60 8.35 8.04
C TYR A 200 -5.46 6.86 7.78
N VAL A 201 -5.80 6.07 8.78
CA VAL A 201 -5.63 4.61 8.77
C VAL A 201 -6.99 3.95 8.83
N LEU A 202 -7.31 3.12 7.84
CA LEU A 202 -8.59 2.43 7.73
C LEU A 202 -8.43 0.96 8.06
N TYR A 203 -9.10 0.50 9.09
CA TYR A 203 -9.34 -0.92 9.35
C TYR A 203 -10.70 -1.31 8.80
N GLY A 204 -10.70 -1.94 7.64
CA GLY A 204 -11.92 -2.29 6.91
C GLY A 204 -12.41 -3.73 7.09
N GLU A 205 -11.74 -4.51 7.93
CA GLU A 205 -12.01 -5.92 8.17
C GLU A 205 -12.71 -6.13 9.53
N GLY A 206 -13.16 -7.34 9.80
CA GLY A 206 -13.77 -7.70 11.07
C GLY A 206 -15.17 -7.11 11.29
N ARG A 207 -15.59 -6.96 12.56
CA ARG A 207 -16.90 -6.44 12.95
C ARG A 207 -16.95 -4.92 12.88
N ASP A 208 -15.96 -4.26 13.47
CA ASP A 208 -15.90 -2.82 13.57
C ASP A 208 -14.99 -2.28 12.46
N LYS A 209 -15.50 -1.39 11.61
CA LYS A 209 -14.76 -0.76 10.50
C LYS A 209 -14.40 0.65 10.93
N ILE A 210 -13.14 0.82 11.31
CA ILE A 210 -12.67 2.06 11.94
C ILE A 210 -11.78 2.84 10.99
N LEU A 211 -12.09 4.13 10.80
CA LEU A 211 -11.21 5.10 10.19
C LEU A 211 -10.64 6.00 11.28
N SER A 212 -9.32 6.02 11.41
CA SER A 212 -8.61 6.79 12.45
C SER A 212 -7.76 7.89 11.85
N CYS A 213 -7.85 9.10 12.40
CA CYS A 213 -6.91 10.19 12.15
C CYS A 213 -5.76 10.10 13.16
N VAL A 214 -4.55 9.91 12.69
CA VAL A 214 -3.38 9.61 13.50
C VAL A 214 -2.40 10.77 13.48
N ASP A 215 -1.95 11.21 14.64
CA ASP A 215 -0.90 12.22 14.78
C ASP A 215 0.45 11.65 14.32
N PRO A 216 1.14 12.28 13.35
CA PRO A 216 2.38 11.73 12.79
C PRO A 216 3.55 11.66 13.78
N LYS A 217 3.54 12.46 14.84
CA LYS A 217 4.64 12.50 15.82
C LYS A 217 4.50 11.44 16.89
N SER A 218 3.26 11.20 17.34
CA SER A 218 2.98 10.32 18.49
C SER A 218 2.37 8.98 18.13
N GLY A 219 1.80 8.84 16.92
CA GLY A 219 1.05 7.66 16.52
C GLY A 219 -0.33 7.53 17.18
N LYS A 220 -0.73 8.50 18.00
CA LYS A 220 -2.02 8.47 18.70
C LYS A 220 -3.15 8.92 17.78
N ALA A 221 -4.29 8.25 17.87
CA ALA A 221 -5.49 8.69 17.20
C ALA A 221 -5.99 10.02 17.80
N LYS A 222 -6.20 11.02 16.92
CA LYS A 222 -6.87 12.28 17.27
C LYS A 222 -8.37 12.08 17.32
N TRP A 223 -8.88 11.24 16.45
CA TRP A 223 -10.24 10.73 16.43
C TRP A 223 -10.25 9.36 15.73
N ALA A 224 -11.26 8.57 16.05
CA ALA A 224 -11.55 7.29 15.41
C ALA A 224 -13.04 7.18 15.18
N THR A 225 -13.44 6.87 13.97
CA THR A 225 -14.86 6.82 13.56
C THR A 225 -15.23 5.43 13.13
N ASP A 226 -16.23 4.82 13.77
CA ASP A 226 -16.89 3.63 13.27
C ASP A 226 -17.74 3.99 12.05
N LEU A 227 -17.48 3.36 10.93
CA LEU A 227 -18.19 3.59 9.68
C LEU A 227 -19.57 2.89 9.63
N GLU A 228 -19.92 2.15 10.69
CA GLU A 228 -21.22 1.47 10.84
C GLU A 228 -21.62 0.67 9.59
N SER A 229 -20.70 -0.18 9.13
CA SER A 229 -20.89 -0.95 7.90
C SER A 229 -20.81 -2.45 8.16
N ARG A 230 -21.76 -3.19 7.57
CA ARG A 230 -21.68 -4.65 7.51
C ARG A 230 -20.71 -5.14 6.44
N SER A 231 -20.55 -4.36 5.37
CA SER A 231 -19.64 -4.67 4.26
C SER A 231 -18.22 -4.23 4.57
N LEU A 232 -17.23 -4.97 4.04
CA LEU A 232 -15.81 -4.70 4.22
C LEU A 232 -15.37 -3.46 3.44
N PHE A 233 -14.28 -2.82 3.89
CA PHE A 233 -13.58 -1.77 3.13
C PHE A 233 -12.19 -2.30 2.77
N ARG A 234 -11.89 -2.38 1.48
CA ARG A 234 -10.57 -2.76 0.97
C ARG A 234 -9.95 -1.72 0.04
N GLY A 235 -10.74 -0.77 -0.44
CA GLY A 235 -10.23 0.44 -1.06
C GLY A 235 -9.52 1.32 -0.01
N SER A 236 -8.56 2.10 -0.45
CA SER A 236 -7.84 3.04 0.41
C SER A 236 -8.62 4.34 0.59
N PRO A 237 -8.47 5.08 1.71
CA PRO A 237 -9.06 6.40 1.84
C PRO A 237 -8.44 7.38 0.85
N THR A 238 -9.26 8.27 0.31
CA THR A 238 -8.86 9.37 -0.57
C THR A 238 -9.19 10.70 0.09
N GLY A 239 -8.28 11.67 0.06
CA GLY A 239 -8.47 13.00 0.65
C GLY A 239 -8.59 14.07 -0.41
N ALA A 240 -9.65 14.86 -0.36
CA ALA A 240 -9.83 16.06 -1.18
C ALA A 240 -10.77 17.05 -0.49
N ASP A 241 -10.54 18.33 -0.68
CA ASP A 241 -11.40 19.44 -0.21
C ASP A 241 -11.79 19.33 1.28
N GLY A 242 -10.81 19.01 2.14
CA GLY A 242 -11.04 18.85 3.58
C GLY A 242 -11.85 17.61 3.97
N LYS A 243 -12.12 16.73 3.03
CA LYS A 243 -12.93 15.52 3.20
C LYS A 243 -12.12 14.26 2.93
N LEU A 244 -12.59 13.15 3.47
CA LEU A 244 -12.12 11.81 3.19
C LEU A 244 -13.24 11.01 2.54
N TYR A 245 -12.88 10.26 1.53
CA TYR A 245 -13.78 9.41 0.78
C TYR A 245 -13.34 7.96 0.91
N VAL A 246 -14.23 7.08 1.35
CA VAL A 246 -14.00 5.64 1.43
C VAL A 246 -15.22 4.89 0.89
N GLN A 247 -14.98 3.75 0.25
CA GLN A 247 -16.02 2.91 -0.34
C GLN A 247 -15.92 1.48 0.19
N ASN A 248 -17.05 0.89 0.56
CA ASN A 248 -17.13 -0.50 0.97
C ASN A 248 -17.41 -1.46 -0.19
N HIS A 249 -17.37 -2.77 0.07
CA HIS A 249 -17.62 -3.80 -0.94
C HIS A 249 -19.01 -3.72 -1.60
N ALA A 250 -20.03 -3.24 -0.89
CA ALA A 250 -21.37 -3.05 -1.43
C ALA A 250 -21.51 -1.78 -2.29
N GLY A 251 -20.41 -1.03 -2.52
CA GLY A 251 -20.45 0.22 -3.28
C GLY A 251 -20.95 1.42 -2.47
N THR A 252 -21.14 1.29 -1.14
CA THR A 252 -21.53 2.45 -0.32
C THR A 252 -20.33 3.35 -0.09
N VAL A 253 -20.46 4.60 -0.47
CA VAL A 253 -19.48 5.67 -0.29
C VAL A 253 -19.79 6.43 0.99
N HIS A 254 -18.77 6.64 1.82
CA HIS A 254 -18.82 7.50 2.99
C HIS A 254 -17.96 8.73 2.73
N VAL A 255 -18.51 9.91 3.01
CA VAL A 255 -17.82 11.20 2.99
C VAL A 255 -17.65 11.66 4.43
N ILE A 256 -16.39 11.82 4.85
CA ILE A 256 -16.05 12.11 6.24
C ILE A 256 -15.30 13.43 6.30
N ASP A 257 -15.61 14.30 7.26
CA ASP A 257 -14.84 15.51 7.55
C ASP A 257 -13.46 15.13 8.08
N ALA A 258 -12.41 15.56 7.39
CA ALA A 258 -11.04 15.16 7.71
C ALA A 258 -10.57 15.68 9.08
N LYS A 259 -11.11 16.82 9.55
CA LYS A 259 -10.72 17.44 10.80
C LYS A 259 -11.37 16.78 12.02
N SER A 260 -12.67 16.49 11.91
CA SER A 260 -13.47 16.02 13.06
C SER A 260 -13.78 14.52 13.05
N GLY A 261 -13.63 13.84 11.91
CA GLY A 261 -14.05 12.45 11.74
C GLY A 261 -15.56 12.27 11.58
N LYS A 262 -16.33 13.35 11.55
CA LYS A 262 -17.80 13.27 11.39
C LYS A 262 -18.16 12.74 10.00
N VAL A 263 -19.01 11.73 9.92
CA VAL A 263 -19.61 11.30 8.65
C VAL A 263 -20.57 12.39 8.18
N LEU A 264 -20.24 13.03 7.06
CA LEU A 264 -21.02 14.11 6.47
C LEU A 264 -22.11 13.57 5.55
N HIS A 265 -21.77 12.52 4.81
CA HIS A 265 -22.68 11.92 3.85
C HIS A 265 -22.39 10.43 3.68
N LYS A 266 -23.44 9.65 3.41
CA LYS A 266 -23.37 8.22 3.11
C LYS A 266 -24.34 7.92 1.99
N THR A 267 -23.84 7.37 0.88
CA THR A 267 -24.67 7.05 -0.28
C THR A 267 -24.29 5.70 -0.87
N ASN A 268 -25.28 4.97 -1.34
CA ASN A 268 -25.02 3.73 -2.05
C ASN A 268 -24.89 4.02 -3.55
N MET A 269 -23.72 3.70 -4.10
CA MET A 269 -23.42 3.76 -5.53
C MET A 269 -23.45 2.39 -6.19
N GLY A 270 -23.60 1.33 -5.37
CA GLY A 270 -23.66 -0.05 -5.87
C GLY A 270 -25.01 -0.40 -6.46
N GLU A 271 -25.00 -1.22 -7.49
CA GLU A 271 -26.18 -1.87 -8.07
C GLU A 271 -26.49 -3.18 -7.31
N PRO A 272 -27.71 -3.74 -7.46
CA PRO A 272 -28.02 -5.08 -6.94
C PRO A 272 -26.98 -6.10 -7.43
N GLY A 273 -26.34 -6.81 -6.48
CA GLY A 273 -25.27 -7.76 -6.76
C GLY A 273 -23.84 -7.20 -6.70
N ASP A 274 -23.65 -5.88 -6.52
CA ASP A 274 -22.34 -5.30 -6.19
C ASP A 274 -21.98 -5.63 -4.74
N ASP A 275 -21.10 -6.63 -4.55
CA ASP A 275 -20.73 -7.14 -3.23
C ASP A 275 -19.20 -7.23 -3.00
N GLN A 276 -18.40 -6.91 -4.02
CA GLN A 276 -16.95 -7.05 -4.01
C GLN A 276 -16.20 -5.84 -4.57
N THR A 277 -16.77 -4.67 -4.47
CA THR A 277 -16.10 -3.43 -4.87
C THR A 277 -14.85 -3.19 -4.01
N ARG A 278 -13.69 -3.13 -4.66
CA ARG A 278 -12.38 -2.96 -4.01
C ARG A 278 -11.62 -1.73 -4.50
N ALA A 279 -12.25 -0.93 -5.35
CA ALA A 279 -11.62 0.24 -5.93
C ALA A 279 -11.43 1.33 -4.88
N THR A 280 -10.32 2.05 -4.97
CA THR A 280 -10.12 3.33 -4.30
C THR A 280 -10.80 4.42 -5.14
N ILE A 281 -11.49 5.35 -4.50
CA ILE A 281 -12.07 6.51 -5.17
C ILE A 281 -10.94 7.40 -5.67
N ALA A 282 -10.95 7.74 -6.96
CA ALA A 282 -9.97 8.64 -7.53
C ALA A 282 -10.52 10.08 -7.61
N VAL A 283 -9.61 11.05 -7.50
CA VAL A 283 -9.92 12.49 -7.66
C VAL A 283 -9.05 13.04 -8.78
N ALA A 284 -9.68 13.62 -9.79
CA ALA A 284 -8.99 14.29 -10.87
C ALA A 284 -9.85 15.40 -11.49
N HIS A 285 -9.24 16.51 -11.87
CA HIS A 285 -9.91 17.64 -12.57
C HIS A 285 -11.21 18.10 -11.88
N GLY A 286 -11.20 18.17 -10.54
CA GLY A 286 -12.39 18.58 -9.76
C GLY A 286 -13.49 17.53 -9.64
N ASN A 287 -13.29 16.33 -10.18
CA ASN A 287 -14.28 15.25 -10.15
C ASN A 287 -13.83 14.09 -9.27
N LEU A 288 -14.82 13.36 -8.72
CA LEU A 288 -14.67 12.06 -8.10
C LEU A 288 -14.96 10.96 -9.13
N PHE A 289 -14.05 10.00 -9.25
CA PHE A 289 -14.26 8.80 -10.06
C PHE A 289 -14.49 7.62 -9.12
N ILE A 290 -15.71 7.10 -9.13
CA ILE A 290 -16.16 6.03 -8.24
C ILE A 290 -16.47 4.81 -9.10
N ARG A 291 -15.77 3.69 -8.85
CA ARG A 291 -16.00 2.44 -9.55
C ARG A 291 -16.66 1.44 -8.61
N THR A 292 -17.76 0.85 -9.08
CA THR A 292 -18.37 -0.36 -8.49
C THR A 292 -18.01 -1.60 -9.35
N ASN A 293 -18.59 -2.76 -9.09
CA ASN A 293 -18.37 -3.94 -9.94
C ASN A 293 -18.91 -3.71 -11.35
N SER A 294 -20.04 -3.00 -11.46
CA SER A 294 -20.81 -2.86 -12.69
C SER A 294 -20.64 -1.51 -13.38
N ARG A 295 -20.26 -0.43 -12.65
CA ARG A 295 -20.25 0.94 -13.16
C ARG A 295 -19.02 1.73 -12.79
N LEU A 296 -18.74 2.77 -13.60
CA LEU A 296 -17.82 3.85 -13.31
C LEU A 296 -18.60 5.17 -13.33
N TYR A 297 -18.61 5.87 -12.21
CA TYR A 297 -19.24 7.18 -12.06
C TYR A 297 -18.18 8.27 -12.12
N CYS A 298 -18.53 9.39 -12.76
CA CYS A 298 -17.79 10.65 -12.69
C CYS A 298 -18.72 11.67 -12.06
N ILE A 299 -18.37 12.17 -10.88
CA ILE A 299 -19.19 13.11 -10.10
C ILE A 299 -18.37 14.37 -9.87
N GLY A 300 -18.89 15.47 -10.35
CA GLY A 300 -18.31 16.81 -10.21
C GLY A 300 -19.39 17.87 -10.25
N SER A 301 -19.01 19.11 -9.97
CA SER A 301 -19.88 20.30 -10.06
C SER A 301 -19.90 20.84 -11.49
#